data_265f157178ca180a162b3c52a863e52e
#
_entry.id   265f157178ca180a162b3c52a863e52e
#
_cell.length_a   1.000
_cell.length_b   1.000
_cell.length_c   1.000
_cell.angle_alpha   90.00
_cell.angle_beta   90.00
_cell.angle_gamma   90.00
#
_symmetry.space_group_name_H-M   'P 1'
#
loop_
_entity.id
_entity.type
_entity.pdbx_description
1 polymer ?
#
loop_
_entity_poly.entity_id
_entity_poly.type
_entity_poly.pdbx_seq_one_letter_code
_entity_poly.pdbx_strand_id
1 'polypeptide(L)'
;HLAVTCGLIGNGLEEEIINFLEDFPKTKLVIIDTLQKVQDSRGSAGKTGMYGNDYDDISSIKRIADEHDISIILVHHLRKLKDGDDPFNEVSGSTGITGAADTNYVLKRKRSSRDATLLACGRDVEYQELTLRFQDLKWELVERKETEEIRKAEIPQFLFRVVEFMKARTEWVGTATELIADMAETETTPNVVTKYLGQFYYEVLEPAGIEYRTKRTGQSRLIKFIRHDGGDANDGNITV
;
A
#
# COMPACT_ATOMS: atom_id res chain seq x y z
N HIS A 1 -14.92 29.37 2.62
CA HIS A 1 -14.52 29.98 3.89
C HIS A 1 -13.07 29.61 4.20
N LEU A 2 -12.34 30.50 4.88
CA LEU A 2 -10.96 30.28 5.30
C LEU A 2 -10.80 30.78 6.73
N ALA A 3 -10.35 29.90 7.63
CA ALA A 3 -9.90 30.25 8.97
C ALA A 3 -8.38 30.17 9.02
N VAL A 4 -7.72 31.20 9.58
CA VAL A 4 -6.25 31.25 9.71
C VAL A 4 -5.78 30.89 11.12
N THR A 5 -6.71 30.82 12.07
CA THR A 5 -6.51 30.40 13.45
C THR A 5 -7.66 29.52 13.86
N CYS A 6 -7.41 28.53 14.70
CA CYS A 6 -8.41 27.64 15.29
C CYS A 6 -7.90 27.07 16.61
N GLY A 7 -8.78 26.43 17.36
CA GLY A 7 -8.47 25.64 18.55
C GLY A 7 -7.61 24.41 18.24
N LEU A 8 -7.24 23.70 19.31
CA LEU A 8 -6.54 22.41 19.19
C LEU A 8 -7.56 21.27 19.33
N ILE A 9 -7.22 20.09 18.81
CA ILE A 9 -7.99 18.86 19.02
C ILE A 9 -8.13 18.61 20.52
N GLY A 10 -9.37 18.36 20.99
CA GLY A 10 -9.70 18.24 22.40
C GLY A 10 -9.68 19.56 23.18
N ASN A 11 -9.46 20.67 22.51
CA ASN A 11 -9.43 22.01 23.13
C ASN A 11 -9.93 23.10 22.18
N GLY A 12 -11.18 22.99 21.78
CA GLY A 12 -11.93 24.04 21.06
C GLY A 12 -12.08 23.82 19.55
N LEU A 13 -11.24 23.00 18.88
CA LEU A 13 -11.35 22.77 17.44
C LEU A 13 -12.69 22.10 17.05
N GLU A 14 -13.09 21.12 17.81
CA GLU A 14 -14.32 20.38 17.56
C GLU A 14 -15.55 21.29 17.63
N GLU A 15 -15.63 22.12 18.67
CA GLU A 15 -16.71 23.09 18.87
C GLU A 15 -16.72 24.15 17.76
N GLU A 16 -15.56 24.61 17.33
CA GLU A 16 -15.45 25.57 16.22
C GLU A 16 -15.96 24.96 14.90
N ILE A 17 -15.62 23.70 14.62
CA ILE A 17 -16.11 23.00 13.41
C ILE A 17 -17.63 22.84 13.51
N ILE A 18 -18.17 22.39 14.64
CA ILE A 18 -19.62 22.15 14.84
C ILE A 18 -20.37 23.48 14.66
N ASN A 19 -19.96 24.56 15.33
CA ASN A 19 -20.59 25.87 15.21
C ASN A 19 -20.55 26.37 13.75
N PHE A 20 -19.43 26.15 13.05
CA PHE A 20 -19.32 26.49 11.63
C PHE A 20 -20.32 25.70 10.77
N LEU A 21 -20.52 24.42 11.04
CA LEU A 21 -21.48 23.58 10.31
C LEU A 21 -22.93 23.97 10.59
N GLU A 22 -23.26 24.46 11.79
CA GLU A 22 -24.55 25.02 12.12
C GLU A 22 -24.83 26.31 11.33
N ASP A 23 -23.84 27.19 11.24
CA ASP A 23 -23.94 28.43 10.45
C ASP A 23 -23.99 28.17 8.93
N PHE A 24 -23.32 27.11 8.47
CA PHE A 24 -23.17 26.76 7.06
C PHE A 24 -23.57 25.31 6.78
N PRO A 25 -24.87 24.92 6.88
CA PRO A 25 -25.34 23.54 6.81
C PRO A 25 -25.17 22.86 5.45
N LYS A 26 -24.78 23.60 4.41
CA LYS A 26 -24.48 23.05 3.08
C LYS A 26 -23.01 22.64 2.92
N THR A 27 -22.19 22.78 3.95
CA THR A 27 -20.77 22.35 3.92
C THR A 27 -20.71 20.85 3.72
N LYS A 28 -19.84 20.39 2.81
CA LYS A 28 -19.58 18.98 2.54
C LYS A 28 -18.13 18.59 2.69
N LEU A 29 -17.25 19.57 2.85
CA LEU A 29 -15.81 19.34 2.98
C LEU A 29 -15.18 20.36 3.94
N VAL A 30 -14.40 19.85 4.89
CA VAL A 30 -13.50 20.63 5.74
C VAL A 30 -12.07 20.17 5.46
N ILE A 31 -11.12 21.11 5.37
CA ILE A 31 -9.71 20.80 5.15
C ILE A 31 -8.91 21.42 6.32
N ILE A 32 -8.12 20.59 6.99
CA ILE A 32 -7.24 21.03 8.09
C ILE A 32 -5.79 20.91 7.61
N ASP A 33 -5.12 22.05 7.40
CA ASP A 33 -3.72 22.13 6.96
C ASP A 33 -2.90 22.91 8.01
N THR A 34 -2.18 22.21 8.86
CA THR A 34 -1.89 20.78 8.91
C THR A 34 -2.30 20.19 10.25
N LEU A 35 -2.48 18.87 10.30
CA LEU A 35 -2.78 18.13 11.52
C LEU A 35 -1.82 18.51 12.68
N GLN A 36 -0.52 18.61 12.41
CA GLN A 36 0.49 18.97 13.40
C GLN A 36 0.23 20.35 14.08
N LYS A 37 -0.50 21.26 13.42
CA LYS A 37 -0.81 22.58 13.97
C LYS A 37 -1.97 22.58 14.95
N VAL A 38 -2.83 21.58 14.83
CA VAL A 38 -4.03 21.43 15.67
C VAL A 38 -3.88 20.34 16.74
N GLN A 39 -2.80 19.53 16.71
CA GLN A 39 -2.47 18.60 17.78
C GLN A 39 -1.85 19.30 18.99
N ASP A 40 -2.24 18.91 20.20
CA ASP A 40 -1.60 19.42 21.44
C ASP A 40 -0.29 18.66 21.69
N SER A 41 0.83 19.34 21.50
CA SER A 41 2.17 18.79 21.76
C SER A 41 2.48 18.55 23.24
N ARG A 42 1.64 19.02 24.16
CA ARG A 42 1.84 18.92 25.62
C ARG A 42 1.27 17.63 26.23
N GLY A 43 0.48 16.85 25.48
CA GLY A 43 -0.16 15.64 25.94
C GLY A 43 0.61 14.33 25.80
N SER A 44 1.84 14.33 25.26
CA SER A 44 2.66 13.11 24.98
C SER A 44 3.07 12.30 26.24
N ALA A 45 2.78 12.77 27.44
CA ALA A 45 3.09 12.10 28.70
C ALA A 45 1.93 11.26 29.27
N GLY A 46 0.84 11.08 28.52
CA GLY A 46 -0.33 10.32 28.94
C GLY A 46 -0.09 8.81 29.00
N LYS A 47 -0.95 8.10 29.75
CA LYS A 47 -0.90 6.64 29.99
C LYS A 47 -1.02 5.75 28.74
N THR A 48 -1.45 6.29 27.61
CA THR A 48 -1.75 5.55 26.35
C THR A 48 -0.62 5.53 25.32
N GLY A 49 0.45 6.33 25.53
CA GLY A 49 1.53 6.44 24.58
C GLY A 49 1.15 7.22 23.30
N MET A 50 2.13 7.49 22.40
CA MET A 50 1.94 8.29 21.19
C MET A 50 0.87 7.69 20.25
N TYR A 51 0.85 6.36 20.11
CA TYR A 51 -0.13 5.66 19.26
C TYR A 51 -1.58 5.90 19.72
N GLY A 52 -1.85 5.75 21.03
CA GLY A 52 -3.21 5.96 21.55
C GLY A 52 -3.69 7.39 21.39
N ASN A 53 -2.82 8.36 21.65
CA ASN A 53 -3.15 9.77 21.51
C ASN A 53 -3.45 10.15 20.05
N ASP A 54 -2.59 9.73 19.10
CA ASP A 54 -2.81 9.99 17.67
C ASP A 54 -4.11 9.34 17.17
N TYR A 55 -4.41 8.12 17.62
CA TYR A 55 -5.65 7.43 17.26
C TYR A 55 -6.89 8.14 17.82
N ASP A 56 -6.86 8.56 19.08
CA ASP A 56 -7.96 9.26 19.75
C ASP A 56 -8.22 10.64 19.10
N ASP A 57 -7.16 11.38 18.76
CA ASP A 57 -7.25 12.67 18.08
C ASP A 57 -7.98 12.53 16.72
N ILE A 58 -7.54 11.58 15.88
CA ILE A 58 -8.19 11.36 14.57
C ILE A 58 -9.62 10.85 14.74
N SER A 59 -9.86 9.99 15.73
CA SER A 59 -11.19 9.44 15.99
C SER A 59 -12.19 10.52 16.41
N SER A 60 -11.75 11.56 17.15
CA SER A 60 -12.61 12.68 17.53
C SER A 60 -13.06 13.49 16.30
N ILE A 61 -12.13 13.78 15.39
CA ILE A 61 -12.42 14.48 14.14
C ILE A 61 -13.30 13.62 13.20
N LYS A 62 -13.00 12.31 13.10
CA LYS A 62 -13.82 11.37 12.33
C LYS A 62 -15.27 11.35 12.79
N ARG A 63 -15.50 11.34 14.11
CA ARG A 63 -16.87 11.36 14.66
C ARG A 63 -17.67 12.57 14.17
N ILE A 64 -17.07 13.76 14.11
CA ILE A 64 -17.74 14.96 13.56
C ILE A 64 -18.08 14.74 12.08
N ALA A 65 -17.18 14.16 11.31
CA ALA A 65 -17.42 13.87 9.88
C ALA A 65 -18.63 12.93 9.71
N ASP A 66 -18.68 11.86 10.51
CA ASP A 66 -19.75 10.86 10.48
C ASP A 66 -21.10 11.45 10.97
N GLU A 67 -21.11 12.22 12.06
CA GLU A 67 -22.32 12.83 12.64
C GLU A 67 -22.96 13.90 11.74
N HIS A 68 -22.13 14.61 10.97
CA HIS A 68 -22.59 15.72 10.11
C HIS A 68 -22.66 15.38 8.61
N ASP A 69 -22.39 14.13 8.22
CA ASP A 69 -22.38 13.67 6.82
C ASP A 69 -21.49 14.56 5.92
N ILE A 70 -20.26 14.78 6.36
CA ILE A 70 -19.23 15.56 5.67
C ILE A 70 -17.93 14.77 5.52
N SER A 71 -17.06 15.23 4.63
CA SER A 71 -15.68 14.76 4.53
C SER A 71 -14.73 15.73 5.24
N ILE A 72 -13.76 15.20 5.99
CA ILE A 72 -12.69 16.00 6.59
C ILE A 72 -11.35 15.51 6.05
N ILE A 73 -10.58 16.37 5.40
CA ILE A 73 -9.23 16.09 4.92
C ILE A 73 -8.22 16.65 5.93
N LEU A 74 -7.39 15.77 6.47
CA LEU A 74 -6.27 16.14 7.34
C LEU A 74 -4.98 16.11 6.54
N VAL A 75 -4.35 17.27 6.35
CA VAL A 75 -3.05 17.36 5.67
C VAL A 75 -1.94 17.09 6.69
N HIS A 76 -1.02 16.22 6.36
CA HIS A 76 0.10 15.87 7.24
C HIS A 76 1.40 15.67 6.45
N HIS A 77 2.54 15.76 7.15
CA HIS A 77 3.85 15.61 6.53
C HIS A 77 4.32 14.14 6.52
N LEU A 78 5.11 13.80 5.51
CA LEU A 78 5.83 12.53 5.48
C LEU A 78 7.15 12.64 6.24
N ARG A 79 7.59 11.52 6.83
CA ARG A 79 8.93 11.40 7.43
C ARG A 79 9.99 11.52 6.33
N LYS A 80 11.18 11.99 6.71
CA LYS A 80 12.33 12.01 5.80
C LYS A 80 12.89 10.62 5.51
N LEU A 81 12.71 9.68 6.44
CA LEU A 81 13.12 8.29 6.29
C LEU A 81 12.12 7.58 5.39
N LYS A 82 12.61 7.02 4.28
CA LYS A 82 11.78 6.23 3.36
C LYS A 82 11.58 4.83 3.91
N ASP A 83 10.37 4.32 3.81
CA ASP A 83 10.07 2.92 3.98
C ASP A 83 10.06 2.26 2.59
N GLY A 84 10.86 1.20 2.42
CA GLY A 84 10.98 0.50 1.14
C GLY A 84 9.82 -0.47 0.88
N ASP A 85 9.13 -0.88 1.95
CA ASP A 85 8.09 -1.90 1.87
C ASP A 85 6.68 -1.30 1.80
N ASP A 86 6.40 -0.23 2.58
CA ASP A 86 5.08 0.41 2.61
C ASP A 86 5.18 1.94 2.67
N PRO A 87 4.78 2.65 1.60
CA PRO A 87 4.78 4.12 1.56
C PRO A 87 3.93 4.79 2.64
N PHE A 88 2.88 4.13 3.16
CA PHE A 88 2.02 4.68 4.19
C PHE A 88 2.70 4.71 5.57
N ASN A 89 3.73 3.90 5.79
CA ASN A 89 4.59 3.98 6.98
C ASN A 89 5.44 5.26 7.00
N GLU A 90 5.54 5.99 5.89
CA GLU A 90 6.23 7.29 5.82
C GLU A 90 5.41 8.44 6.43
N VAL A 91 4.13 8.24 6.74
CA VAL A 91 3.32 9.24 7.43
C VAL A 91 3.95 9.54 8.79
N SER A 92 4.16 10.83 9.08
CA SER A 92 4.78 11.25 10.34
C SER A 92 3.84 10.97 11.52
N GLY A 93 4.38 10.67 12.69
CA GLY A 93 3.57 10.27 13.86
C GLY A 93 3.54 8.75 14.04
N SER A 94 2.49 8.24 14.65
CA SER A 94 2.29 6.79 14.83
C SER A 94 1.40 6.21 13.72
N THR A 95 1.37 4.87 13.64
CA THR A 95 0.41 4.16 12.77
C THR A 95 -1.06 4.35 13.22
N GLY A 96 -1.30 4.97 14.38
CA GLY A 96 -2.62 5.39 14.84
C GLY A 96 -3.29 6.39 13.91
N ILE A 97 -2.51 7.29 13.28
CA ILE A 97 -3.03 8.30 12.34
C ILE A 97 -3.65 7.61 11.12
N THR A 98 -2.88 6.74 10.46
CA THR A 98 -3.34 6.04 9.25
C THR A 98 -4.41 4.99 9.55
N GLY A 99 -4.37 4.39 10.75
CA GLY A 99 -5.33 3.37 11.17
C GLY A 99 -6.72 3.92 11.53
N ALA A 100 -6.82 5.18 11.97
CA ALA A 100 -8.10 5.81 12.32
C ALA A 100 -8.82 6.46 11.13
N ALA A 101 -8.10 6.79 10.06
CA ALA A 101 -8.67 7.39 8.85
C ALA A 101 -9.36 6.34 7.96
N ASP A 102 -10.45 6.69 7.28
CA ASP A 102 -11.12 5.80 6.32
C ASP A 102 -10.32 5.63 5.04
N THR A 103 -9.62 6.68 4.61
CA THR A 103 -8.78 6.65 3.41
C THR A 103 -7.51 7.44 3.65
N ASN A 104 -6.40 6.88 3.21
CA ASN A 104 -5.09 7.50 3.28
C ASN A 104 -4.58 7.83 1.88
N TYR A 105 -4.02 9.03 1.73
CA TYR A 105 -3.38 9.50 0.50
C TYR A 105 -1.93 9.86 0.77
N VAL A 106 -1.00 9.38 -0.04
CA VAL A 106 0.41 9.74 0.03
C VAL A 106 0.85 10.37 -1.29
N LEU A 107 1.11 11.69 -1.27
CA LEU A 107 1.57 12.43 -2.44
C LEU A 107 3.09 12.53 -2.44
N LYS A 108 3.75 11.93 -3.44
CA LYS A 108 5.20 11.97 -3.63
C LYS A 108 5.57 12.74 -4.89
N ARG A 109 6.43 13.75 -4.76
CA ARG A 109 6.93 14.55 -5.89
C ARG A 109 8.42 14.81 -5.76
N LYS A 110 9.17 14.59 -6.83
CA LYS A 110 10.56 15.06 -6.93
C LYS A 110 10.56 16.56 -7.24
N ARG A 111 11.43 17.32 -6.57
CA ARG A 111 11.50 18.79 -6.75
C ARG A 111 11.71 19.23 -8.20
N SER A 112 12.44 18.43 -8.98
CA SER A 112 12.76 18.70 -10.38
C SER A 112 11.72 18.21 -11.37
N SER A 113 10.64 17.54 -10.91
CA SER A 113 9.62 16.93 -11.77
C SER A 113 8.34 17.76 -11.78
N ARG A 114 7.65 17.77 -12.92
CA ARG A 114 6.25 18.21 -13.02
C ARG A 114 5.29 17.08 -12.63
N ASP A 115 5.76 15.85 -12.63
CA ASP A 115 4.95 14.69 -12.29
C ASP A 115 5.05 14.36 -10.80
N ALA A 116 3.96 13.88 -10.22
CA ALA A 116 3.83 13.39 -8.87
C ALA A 116 3.10 12.04 -8.89
N THR A 117 3.37 11.21 -7.89
CA THR A 117 2.61 9.98 -7.64
C THR A 117 1.73 10.19 -6.42
N LEU A 118 0.43 9.99 -6.58
CA LEU A 118 -0.54 9.93 -5.49
C LEU A 118 -0.91 8.47 -5.26
N LEU A 119 -0.56 7.96 -4.09
CA LEU A 119 -0.95 6.63 -3.62
C LEU A 119 -2.22 6.77 -2.80
N ALA A 120 -3.18 5.89 -3.00
CA ALA A 120 -4.44 5.87 -2.25
C ALA A 120 -4.72 4.46 -1.73
N CYS A 121 -5.16 4.36 -0.48
CA CYS A 121 -5.59 3.12 0.15
C CYS A 121 -6.57 3.44 1.29
N GLY A 122 -7.59 2.63 1.47
CA GLY A 122 -8.57 2.84 2.54
C GLY A 122 -9.49 1.66 2.76
N ARG A 123 -10.46 1.86 3.65
CA ARG A 123 -11.45 0.84 3.99
C ARG A 123 -12.29 0.43 2.78
N ASP A 124 -12.75 1.44 2.02
CA ASP A 124 -13.63 1.27 0.86
C ASP A 124 -12.91 1.67 -0.45
N VAL A 125 -11.60 1.85 -0.41
CA VAL A 125 -10.74 2.22 -1.54
C VAL A 125 -9.60 1.23 -1.62
N GLU A 126 -9.58 0.43 -2.69
CA GLU A 126 -8.46 -0.46 -2.97
C GLU A 126 -7.18 0.34 -3.23
N TYR A 127 -6.03 -0.30 -2.98
CA TYR A 127 -4.75 0.34 -3.27
C TYR A 127 -4.64 0.69 -4.76
N GLN A 128 -4.25 1.92 -5.04
CA GLN A 128 -4.05 2.41 -6.40
C GLN A 128 -2.95 3.46 -6.45
N GLU A 129 -2.30 3.56 -7.59
CA GLU A 129 -1.30 4.58 -7.90
C GLU A 129 -1.80 5.49 -9.01
N LEU A 130 -1.80 6.79 -8.73
CA LEU A 130 -2.21 7.82 -9.68
C LEU A 130 -0.99 8.66 -10.06
N THR A 131 -0.62 8.67 -11.34
CA THR A 131 0.39 9.59 -11.85
C THR A 131 -0.28 10.90 -12.21
N LEU A 132 0.13 11.96 -11.54
CA LEU A 132 -0.39 13.31 -11.72
C LEU A 132 0.67 14.19 -12.37
N ARG A 133 0.27 15.07 -13.28
CA ARG A 133 1.12 16.10 -13.89
C ARG A 133 0.67 17.50 -13.50
N PHE A 134 1.60 18.31 -13.02
CA PHE A 134 1.33 19.73 -12.73
C PHE A 134 1.56 20.59 -13.96
N GLN A 135 0.47 21.11 -14.52
CA GLN A 135 0.48 21.98 -15.69
C GLN A 135 -0.57 23.08 -15.50
N ASP A 136 -0.24 24.30 -15.90
CA ASP A 136 -1.14 25.47 -15.87
C ASP A 136 -1.83 25.68 -14.50
N LEU A 137 -1.05 25.54 -13.41
CA LEU A 137 -1.48 25.65 -12.01
C LEU A 137 -2.53 24.59 -11.58
N LYS A 138 -2.64 23.49 -12.30
CA LYS A 138 -3.56 22.37 -12.02
C LYS A 138 -2.81 21.06 -12.01
N TRP A 139 -3.35 20.12 -11.28
CA TRP A 139 -2.95 18.72 -11.36
C TRP A 139 -3.88 17.98 -12.33
N GLU A 140 -3.30 17.30 -13.29
CA GLU A 140 -4.01 16.48 -14.27
C GLU A 140 -3.65 15.02 -14.05
N LEU A 141 -4.65 14.13 -14.07
CA LEU A 141 -4.45 12.69 -14.02
C LEU A 141 -3.88 12.22 -15.36
N VAL A 142 -2.68 11.63 -15.32
CA VAL A 142 -2.00 11.08 -16.50
C VAL A 142 -2.23 9.58 -16.63
N GLU A 143 -2.14 8.87 -15.50
CA GLU A 143 -2.25 7.41 -15.46
C GLU A 143 -2.86 6.98 -14.12
N ARG A 144 -3.65 5.93 -14.13
CA ARG A 144 -4.14 5.23 -12.95
C ARG A 144 -3.78 3.76 -13.07
N LYS A 145 -3.10 3.22 -12.07
CA LYS A 145 -2.81 1.79 -11.94
C LYS A 145 -3.62 1.23 -10.79
N GLU A 146 -4.36 0.18 -11.07
CA GLU A 146 -5.13 -0.56 -10.07
C GLU A 146 -4.29 -1.68 -9.45
N THR A 147 -4.74 -2.20 -8.31
CA THR A 147 -4.01 -3.20 -7.51
C THR A 147 -3.53 -4.39 -8.35
N GLU A 148 -4.35 -4.89 -9.26
CA GLU A 148 -3.98 -6.03 -10.11
C GLU A 148 -2.86 -5.71 -11.10
N GLU A 149 -2.86 -4.51 -11.68
CA GLU A 149 -1.82 -4.07 -12.62
C GLU A 149 -0.50 -3.87 -11.89
N ILE A 150 -0.55 -3.26 -10.71
CA ILE A 150 0.62 -3.06 -9.85
C ILE A 150 1.20 -4.41 -9.45
N ARG A 151 0.36 -5.34 -8.97
CA ARG A 151 0.77 -6.68 -8.57
C ARG A 151 1.39 -7.47 -9.72
N LYS A 152 0.82 -7.39 -10.92
CA LYS A 152 1.41 -8.01 -12.12
C LYS A 152 2.76 -7.43 -12.47
N ALA A 153 2.93 -6.10 -12.32
CA ALA A 153 4.20 -5.42 -12.58
C ALA A 153 5.29 -5.75 -11.53
N GLU A 154 4.90 -6.10 -10.30
CA GLU A 154 5.80 -6.52 -9.23
C GLU A 154 6.31 -7.95 -9.37
N ILE A 155 5.68 -8.78 -10.22
CA ILE A 155 6.11 -10.18 -10.42
C ILE A 155 7.50 -10.20 -11.06
N PRO A 156 8.52 -10.78 -10.38
CA PRO A 156 9.87 -10.84 -10.92
C PRO A 156 9.92 -11.69 -12.19
N GLN A 157 10.60 -11.17 -13.24
CA GLN A 157 10.80 -11.88 -14.51
C GLN A 157 11.46 -13.25 -14.35
N PHE A 158 12.24 -13.42 -13.29
CA PHE A 158 12.82 -14.69 -12.87
C PHE A 158 11.79 -15.82 -12.82
N LEU A 159 10.58 -15.57 -12.31
CA LEU A 159 9.56 -16.61 -12.17
C LEU A 159 9.02 -17.10 -13.51
N PHE A 160 8.88 -16.20 -14.48
CA PHE A 160 8.50 -16.60 -15.84
C PHE A 160 9.63 -17.43 -16.51
N ARG A 161 10.90 -17.10 -16.21
CA ARG A 161 12.04 -17.90 -16.65
C ARG A 161 12.07 -19.29 -15.98
N VAL A 162 11.61 -19.43 -14.73
CA VAL A 162 11.42 -20.74 -14.07
C VAL A 162 10.35 -21.55 -14.81
N VAL A 163 9.24 -20.93 -15.19
CA VAL A 163 8.19 -21.60 -15.98
C VAL A 163 8.76 -22.11 -17.31
N GLU A 164 9.49 -21.28 -18.05
CA GLU A 164 10.14 -21.69 -19.31
C GLU A 164 11.15 -22.81 -19.08
N PHE A 165 11.98 -22.71 -18.04
CA PHE A 165 12.95 -23.75 -17.68
C PHE A 165 12.30 -25.12 -17.41
N MET A 166 11.10 -25.10 -16.80
CA MET A 166 10.36 -26.30 -16.50
C MET A 166 9.56 -26.86 -17.67
N LYS A 167 9.36 -26.14 -18.79
CA LYS A 167 8.63 -26.65 -19.95
C LYS A 167 9.26 -27.93 -20.55
N ALA A 168 10.56 -28.05 -20.51
CA ALA A 168 11.30 -29.22 -21.01
C ALA A 168 11.58 -30.27 -19.92
N ARG A 169 10.99 -30.12 -18.72
CA ARG A 169 11.28 -30.96 -17.56
C ARG A 169 9.99 -31.34 -16.85
N THR A 170 9.92 -32.58 -16.34
CA THR A 170 8.82 -33.02 -15.46
C THR A 170 9.16 -32.78 -13.99
N GLU A 171 10.43 -32.80 -13.63
CA GLU A 171 10.92 -32.60 -12.27
C GLU A 171 12.28 -31.90 -12.29
N TRP A 172 12.53 -31.08 -11.29
CA TRP A 172 13.84 -30.52 -10.96
C TRP A 172 14.04 -30.46 -9.44
N VAL A 173 15.26 -30.79 -8.97
CA VAL A 173 15.61 -30.74 -7.55
C VAL A 173 17.01 -30.17 -7.42
N GLY A 174 17.18 -29.15 -6.57
CA GLY A 174 18.48 -28.54 -6.30
C GLY A 174 18.36 -27.43 -5.27
N THR A 175 19.47 -26.74 -5.04
CA THR A 175 19.54 -25.51 -4.22
C THR A 175 19.20 -24.26 -5.06
N ALA A 176 18.96 -23.14 -4.42
CA ALA A 176 18.75 -21.86 -5.12
C ALA A 176 19.98 -21.48 -6.00
N THR A 177 21.19 -21.81 -5.58
CA THR A 177 22.41 -21.56 -6.34
C THR A 177 22.48 -22.44 -7.58
N GLU A 178 22.13 -23.73 -7.47
CA GLU A 178 22.08 -24.66 -8.60
C GLU A 178 20.98 -24.26 -9.58
N LEU A 179 19.81 -23.80 -9.09
CA LEU A 179 18.74 -23.32 -9.96
C LEU A 179 19.19 -22.17 -10.84
N ILE A 180 19.85 -21.16 -10.23
CA ILE A 180 20.39 -20.02 -10.94
C ILE A 180 21.43 -20.44 -11.99
N ALA A 181 22.32 -21.37 -11.62
CA ALA A 181 23.33 -21.88 -12.53
C ALA A 181 22.72 -22.66 -13.70
N ASP A 182 21.78 -23.57 -13.44
CA ASP A 182 21.11 -24.40 -14.44
C ASP A 182 20.24 -23.59 -15.42
N MET A 183 19.70 -22.46 -14.94
CA MET A 183 18.94 -21.50 -15.76
C MET A 183 19.82 -20.48 -16.49
N ALA A 184 21.13 -20.44 -16.22
CA ALA A 184 22.03 -19.36 -16.64
C ALA A 184 21.50 -17.96 -16.25
N GLU A 185 20.90 -17.85 -15.08
CA GLU A 185 20.29 -16.63 -14.57
C GLU A 185 21.35 -15.66 -14.07
N THR A 186 21.27 -14.39 -14.48
CA THR A 186 22.27 -13.35 -14.16
C THR A 186 21.73 -12.19 -13.33
N GLU A 187 20.42 -12.02 -13.29
CA GLU A 187 19.78 -10.86 -12.65
C GLU A 187 19.29 -11.17 -11.22
N THR A 188 19.14 -12.47 -10.88
CA THR A 188 18.59 -12.91 -9.61
C THR A 188 19.67 -13.55 -8.75
N THR A 189 19.66 -13.26 -7.45
CA THR A 189 20.60 -13.87 -6.48
C THR A 189 19.96 -15.01 -5.72
N PRO A 190 20.73 -16.02 -5.23
CA PRO A 190 20.16 -17.16 -4.49
C PRO A 190 19.34 -16.79 -3.26
N ASN A 191 19.68 -15.67 -2.61
CA ASN A 191 19.03 -15.22 -1.37
C ASN A 191 17.56 -14.85 -1.56
N VAL A 192 17.16 -14.38 -2.74
CA VAL A 192 15.79 -13.94 -3.03
C VAL A 192 14.94 -14.99 -3.73
N VAL A 193 15.56 -16.03 -4.29
CA VAL A 193 14.86 -17.10 -5.03
C VAL A 193 13.72 -17.71 -4.22
N THR A 194 14.01 -18.18 -3.01
CA THR A 194 13.00 -18.84 -2.17
C THR A 194 11.88 -17.87 -1.76
N LYS A 195 12.21 -16.59 -1.55
CA LYS A 195 11.24 -15.53 -1.26
C LYS A 195 10.29 -15.36 -2.44
N TYR A 196 10.83 -15.19 -3.64
CA TYR A 196 10.01 -14.98 -4.84
C TYR A 196 9.14 -16.20 -5.17
N LEU A 197 9.71 -17.40 -5.10
CA LEU A 197 8.98 -18.65 -5.32
C LEU A 197 7.79 -18.81 -4.34
N GLY A 198 7.97 -18.46 -3.08
CA GLY A 198 6.89 -18.53 -2.08
C GLY A 198 5.87 -17.41 -2.20
N GLN A 199 6.32 -16.19 -2.51
CA GLN A 199 5.47 -15.00 -2.56
C GLN A 199 4.51 -15.03 -3.77
N PHE A 200 4.99 -15.51 -4.94
CA PHE A 200 4.24 -15.46 -6.21
C PHE A 200 3.88 -16.86 -6.72
N TYR A 201 3.85 -17.87 -5.85
CA TYR A 201 3.53 -19.23 -6.23
C TYR A 201 2.18 -19.37 -6.95
N TYR A 202 1.14 -18.83 -6.30
CA TYR A 202 -0.24 -18.92 -6.78
C TYR A 202 -0.51 -18.07 -8.03
N GLU A 203 0.31 -17.04 -8.27
CA GLU A 203 0.17 -16.16 -9.42
C GLU A 203 0.90 -16.69 -10.69
N VAL A 204 1.98 -17.44 -10.51
CA VAL A 204 2.86 -17.80 -11.65
C VAL A 204 3.06 -19.30 -11.79
N LEU A 205 3.44 -20.01 -10.74
CA LEU A 205 3.84 -21.41 -10.82
C LEU A 205 2.64 -22.35 -10.83
N GLU A 206 1.70 -22.16 -9.93
CA GLU A 206 0.49 -22.99 -9.86
C GLU A 206 -0.33 -22.94 -11.15
N PRO A 207 -0.63 -21.74 -11.75
CA PRO A 207 -1.34 -21.68 -13.03
C PRO A 207 -0.58 -22.32 -14.19
N ALA A 208 0.77 -22.39 -14.09
CA ALA A 208 1.62 -23.09 -15.05
C ALA A 208 1.72 -24.61 -14.80
N GLY A 209 0.97 -25.15 -13.84
CA GLY A 209 0.98 -26.57 -13.47
C GLY A 209 2.26 -27.00 -12.76
N ILE A 210 3.01 -26.05 -12.15
CA ILE A 210 4.27 -26.35 -11.49
C ILE A 210 4.07 -26.32 -9.97
N GLU A 211 4.17 -27.48 -9.35
CA GLU A 211 4.20 -27.62 -7.90
C GLU A 211 5.59 -27.22 -7.38
N TYR A 212 5.63 -26.44 -6.30
CA TYR A 212 6.84 -25.99 -5.62
C TYR A 212 6.88 -26.51 -4.19
N ARG A 213 7.95 -27.20 -3.83
CA ARG A 213 8.21 -27.67 -2.46
C ARG A 213 9.60 -27.30 -2.01
N THR A 214 9.77 -27.03 -0.71
CA THR A 214 11.10 -26.86 -0.11
C THR A 214 11.33 -27.88 1.00
N LYS A 215 12.57 -28.37 1.10
CA LYS A 215 13.01 -29.22 2.19
C LYS A 215 14.32 -28.67 2.75
N ARG A 216 14.36 -28.45 4.06
CA ARG A 216 15.61 -28.04 4.74
C ARG A 216 16.39 -29.30 5.12
N THR A 217 17.63 -29.40 4.66
CA THR A 217 18.63 -30.35 5.12
C THR A 217 19.58 -29.61 6.08
N GLY A 218 20.41 -30.34 6.84
CA GLY A 218 21.26 -29.71 7.87
C GLY A 218 22.18 -28.60 7.37
N GLN A 219 22.52 -28.58 6.09
CA GLN A 219 23.45 -27.61 5.49
C GLN A 219 22.84 -26.73 4.40
N SER A 220 21.69 -27.12 3.79
CA SER A 220 21.09 -26.38 2.67
C SER A 220 19.58 -26.49 2.65
N ARG A 221 18.94 -25.59 1.90
CA ARG A 221 17.53 -25.66 1.55
C ARG A 221 17.40 -26.16 0.10
N LEU A 222 16.79 -27.32 -0.08
CA LEU A 222 16.48 -27.87 -1.38
C LEU A 222 15.14 -27.32 -1.87
N ILE A 223 15.08 -27.03 -3.15
CA ILE A 223 13.92 -26.64 -3.90
C ILE A 223 13.58 -27.84 -4.81
N LYS A 224 12.30 -28.20 -4.84
CA LYS A 224 11.78 -29.20 -5.76
C LYS A 224 10.65 -28.59 -6.57
N PHE A 225 10.75 -28.70 -7.89
CA PHE A 225 9.66 -28.44 -8.82
C PHE A 225 9.15 -29.75 -9.40
N ILE A 226 7.85 -29.87 -9.53
CA ILE A 226 7.17 -30.95 -10.22
C ILE A 226 6.17 -30.31 -11.18
N ARG A 227 6.34 -30.55 -12.50
CA ARG A 227 5.36 -30.11 -13.49
C ARG A 227 4.33 -31.23 -13.70
N HIS A 228 3.09 -30.89 -13.51
CA HIS A 228 1.97 -31.74 -13.86
C HIS A 228 1.59 -31.43 -15.30
N ASP A 229 1.71 -32.43 -16.21
CA ASP A 229 1.19 -32.26 -17.56
C ASP A 229 -0.33 -32.13 -17.43
N GLY A 230 -0.88 -31.00 -17.92
CA GLY A 230 -2.29 -30.67 -17.78
C GLY A 230 -3.18 -31.71 -18.41
N GLY A 231 -3.80 -32.48 -17.56
CA GLY A 231 -5.05 -33.12 -17.93
C GLY A 231 -6.12 -32.03 -18.02
N ASP A 232 -6.73 -31.97 -19.19
CA ASP A 232 -7.87 -31.14 -19.60
C ASP A 232 -8.46 -30.20 -18.54
N ALA A 233 -8.24 -28.89 -18.72
CA ALA A 233 -9.08 -27.88 -18.10
C ALA A 233 -10.52 -28.19 -18.52
N ASN A 234 -11.30 -28.59 -17.54
CA ASN A 234 -12.72 -28.84 -17.63
C ASN A 234 -13.43 -27.66 -18.29
N ASP A 235 -13.84 -27.82 -19.54
CA ASP A 235 -14.79 -26.95 -20.23
C ASP A 235 -16.10 -26.95 -19.44
N GLY A 236 -16.15 -26.14 -18.41
CA GLY A 236 -17.35 -25.80 -17.66
C GLY A 236 -18.27 -24.96 -18.52
N ASN A 237 -19.01 -25.62 -19.39
CA ASN A 237 -20.14 -25.13 -20.15
C ASN A 237 -21.12 -24.44 -19.18
N ILE A 238 -21.12 -23.11 -19.14
CA ILE A 238 -22.19 -22.32 -18.52
C ILE A 238 -23.20 -22.07 -19.62
N THR A 239 -24.23 -22.91 -19.69
CA THR A 239 -25.43 -22.68 -20.47
C THR A 239 -26.48 -22.01 -19.58
N VAL A 240 -26.91 -20.79 -19.99
CA VAL A 240 -28.12 -20.02 -19.65
C VAL A 240 -28.34 -19.64 -18.19
#